data_ab725e5292dcabd40b6efe6f6430134f
#
_entry.id   ab725e5292dcabd40b6efe6f6430134f
#
_cell.length_a   1.000
_cell.length_b   1.000
_cell.length_c   1.000
_cell.angle_alpha   90.00
_cell.angle_beta   90.00
_cell.angle_gamma   90.00
#
_symmetry.space_group_name_H-M   'P 1'
#
loop_
_entity.id
_entity.type
_entity.pdbx_description
1 polymer ?
#
loop_
_entity_poly.entity_id
_entity_poly.type
_entity_poly.pdbx_seq_one_letter_code
_entity_poly.pdbx_strand_id
1 'polypeptide(L)'
;MKRFVLPLILSFVFLLESSFVDLVPADIFHKENVYVPRFLFILVAFITVYYNKTMGLLCAAIFGLFYDIVYTEVLGVYLFLYTLMAYLISWASRILQTNIFVISLLSLFGIIALEFCVYGVNLAIGTTSISIERFLQIRILPTTLLNVIFILFFAYPFKNLLGKLHIEE
;
A
#
# COMPACT_ATOMS: atom_id res chain seq x y z
N MET A 1 16.64 -8.33 -19.39
CA MET A 1 16.50 -6.92 -18.98
C MET A 1 15.14 -6.62 -18.33
N LYS A 2 14.02 -7.20 -18.78
CA LYS A 2 12.65 -6.90 -18.27
C LYS A 2 12.37 -7.37 -16.85
N ARG A 3 13.01 -8.44 -16.36
CA ARG A 3 12.85 -8.95 -14.98
C ARG A 3 13.25 -7.96 -13.88
N PHE A 4 14.07 -6.96 -14.23
CA PHE A 4 14.50 -5.92 -13.29
C PHE A 4 13.60 -4.67 -13.28
N VAL A 5 12.67 -4.56 -14.24
CA VAL A 5 11.79 -3.38 -14.36
C VAL A 5 10.84 -3.29 -13.15
N LEU A 6 10.23 -4.39 -12.75
CA LEU A 6 9.32 -4.43 -11.58
C LEU A 6 10.01 -4.04 -10.27
N PRO A 7 11.14 -4.68 -9.87
CA PRO A 7 11.87 -4.27 -8.67
C PRO A 7 12.32 -2.82 -8.72
N LEU A 8 12.74 -2.31 -9.88
CA LEU A 8 13.19 -0.93 -10.04
C LEU A 8 12.05 0.06 -9.85
N ILE A 9 10.88 -0.20 -10.44
CA ILE A 9 9.68 0.63 -10.25
C ILE A 9 9.25 0.62 -8.79
N LEU A 10 9.21 -0.55 -8.14
CA LEU A 10 8.85 -0.67 -6.74
C LEU A 10 9.82 0.08 -5.83
N SER A 11 11.13 -0.04 -6.08
CA SER A 11 12.15 0.71 -5.33
C SER A 11 12.01 2.21 -5.52
N PHE A 12 11.73 2.66 -6.75
CA PHE A 12 11.49 4.06 -7.04
C PHE A 12 10.24 4.59 -6.32
N VAL A 13 9.14 3.83 -6.35
CA VAL A 13 7.90 4.19 -5.64
C VAL A 13 8.12 4.20 -4.12
N PHE A 14 8.90 3.26 -3.58
CA PHE A 14 9.26 3.25 -2.17
C PHE A 14 10.03 4.51 -1.75
N LEU A 15 11.00 4.94 -2.57
CA LEU A 15 11.76 6.17 -2.32
C LEU A 15 10.87 7.42 -2.46
N LEU A 16 9.97 7.45 -3.45
CA LEU A 16 9.01 8.54 -3.58
C LEU A 16 8.09 8.64 -2.36
N GLU A 17 7.62 7.51 -1.86
CA GLU A 17 6.76 7.43 -0.69
C GLU A 17 7.47 7.91 0.58
N SER A 18 8.73 7.52 0.76
CA SER A 18 9.62 8.04 1.81
C SER A 18 9.79 9.55 1.72
N SER A 19 10.14 10.04 0.54
CA SER A 19 10.38 11.48 0.32
C SER A 19 9.11 12.31 0.41
N PHE A 20 7.93 11.73 0.12
CA PHE A 20 6.66 12.45 0.19
C PHE A 20 6.37 12.96 1.59
N VAL A 21 6.67 12.18 2.61
CA VAL A 21 6.46 12.56 4.01
C VAL A 21 7.34 13.76 4.40
N ASP A 22 8.56 13.82 3.86
CA ASP A 22 9.51 14.89 4.15
C ASP A 22 9.27 16.16 3.31
N LEU A 23 8.77 15.98 2.07
CA LEU A 23 8.57 17.08 1.11
C LEU A 23 7.26 17.84 1.32
N VAL A 24 6.28 17.23 1.98
CA VAL A 24 4.98 17.88 2.21
C VAL A 24 5.03 18.66 3.52
N PRO A 25 5.14 20.03 3.47
CA PRO A 25 5.18 20.83 4.67
C PRO A 25 3.90 20.64 5.48
N ALA A 26 4.05 20.45 6.77
CA ALA A 26 2.92 20.31 7.72
C ALA A 26 1.96 21.52 7.71
N ASP A 27 2.40 22.64 7.15
CA ASP A 27 1.62 23.88 7.06
C ASP A 27 0.56 23.87 5.94
N ILE A 28 0.72 23.03 4.90
CA ILE A 28 -0.24 22.91 3.77
C ILE A 28 -1.45 22.07 4.19
N PHE A 29 -1.25 21.08 5.03
CA PHE A 29 -2.29 20.24 5.57
C PHE A 29 -2.49 20.60 7.05
N HIS A 30 -3.71 20.58 7.54
CA HIS A 30 -4.02 20.85 8.94
C HIS A 30 -3.00 20.16 9.85
N LYS A 31 -2.34 20.91 10.74
CA LYS A 31 -1.22 20.47 11.62
C LYS A 31 -1.46 19.17 12.40
N GLU A 32 -2.72 18.74 12.51
CA GLU A 32 -3.08 17.52 13.24
C GLU A 32 -3.23 16.29 12.33
N ASN A 33 -3.35 16.46 11.00
CA ASN A 33 -3.64 15.36 10.08
C ASN A 33 -2.37 14.63 9.64
N VAL A 34 -2.42 13.32 9.68
CA VAL A 34 -1.35 12.41 9.24
C VAL A 34 -1.73 11.80 7.89
N TYR A 35 -1.05 12.20 6.85
CA TYR A 35 -1.22 11.66 5.49
C TYR A 35 -0.20 10.56 5.25
N VAL A 36 -0.64 9.32 5.18
CA VAL A 36 0.24 8.19 4.92
C VAL A 36 0.10 7.74 3.47
N PRO A 37 1.08 8.02 2.60
CA PRO A 37 1.08 7.47 1.26
C PRO A 37 1.25 5.95 1.35
N ARG A 38 0.48 5.21 0.54
CA ARG A 38 0.55 3.74 0.43
C ARG A 38 0.61 3.34 -1.04
N PHE A 39 1.35 4.13 -1.83
CA PHE A 39 1.48 3.96 -3.28
C PHE A 39 2.11 2.63 -3.64
N LEU A 40 3.11 2.22 -2.87
CA LEU A 40 3.76 0.93 -3.03
C LEU A 40 2.78 -0.23 -2.81
N PHE A 41 1.95 -0.15 -1.77
CA PHE A 41 0.95 -1.17 -1.48
C PHE A 41 -0.06 -1.32 -2.62
N ILE A 42 -0.52 -0.19 -3.19
CA ILE A 42 -1.42 -0.16 -4.35
C ILE A 42 -0.76 -0.87 -5.53
N LEU A 43 0.51 -0.54 -5.82
CA LEU A 43 1.25 -1.16 -6.92
C LEU A 43 1.43 -2.68 -6.71
N VAL A 44 1.76 -3.11 -5.49
CA VAL A 44 1.86 -4.53 -5.12
C VAL A 44 0.52 -5.24 -5.30
N ALA A 45 -0.61 -4.63 -4.91
CA ALA A 45 -1.95 -5.17 -5.14
C ALA A 45 -2.23 -5.36 -6.64
N PHE A 46 -1.89 -4.37 -7.47
CA PHE A 46 -2.02 -4.47 -8.93
C PHE A 46 -1.12 -5.55 -9.53
N ILE A 47 0.13 -5.67 -9.09
CA ILE A 47 1.05 -6.74 -9.53
C ILE A 47 0.47 -8.11 -9.19
N THR A 48 -0.05 -8.28 -7.99
CA THR A 48 -0.62 -9.55 -7.52
C THR A 48 -1.78 -10.03 -8.38
N VAL A 49 -2.56 -9.09 -8.96
CA VAL A 49 -3.76 -9.41 -9.73
C VAL A 49 -3.50 -9.39 -11.24
N TYR A 50 -2.77 -8.40 -11.76
CA TYR A 50 -2.62 -8.20 -13.20
C TYR A 50 -1.33 -8.79 -13.79
N TYR A 51 -0.34 -9.10 -12.98
CA TYR A 51 0.90 -9.69 -13.46
C TYR A 51 1.05 -11.14 -12.99
N ASN A 52 1.39 -11.37 -11.72
CA ASN A 52 1.55 -12.70 -11.18
C ASN A 52 1.36 -12.68 -9.67
N LYS A 53 0.51 -13.59 -9.15
CA LYS A 53 0.23 -13.70 -7.72
C LYS A 53 1.49 -13.93 -6.88
N THR A 54 2.35 -14.87 -7.30
CA THR A 54 3.56 -15.23 -6.54
C THR A 54 4.54 -14.07 -6.49
N MET A 55 4.73 -13.38 -7.62
CA MET A 55 5.59 -12.19 -7.67
C MET A 55 5.05 -11.07 -6.81
N GLY A 56 3.73 -10.83 -6.85
CA GLY A 56 3.08 -9.83 -6.00
C GLY A 56 3.27 -10.12 -4.51
N LEU A 57 3.10 -11.37 -4.09
CA LEU A 57 3.32 -11.78 -2.69
C LEU A 57 4.79 -11.67 -2.27
N LEU A 58 5.73 -12.02 -3.14
CA LEU A 58 7.17 -11.84 -2.88
C LEU A 58 7.53 -10.36 -2.74
N CYS A 59 7.00 -9.51 -3.64
CA CYS A 59 7.19 -8.06 -3.52
C CYS A 59 6.57 -7.52 -2.23
N ALA A 60 5.36 -7.97 -1.86
CA ALA A 60 4.73 -7.61 -0.59
C ALA A 60 5.61 -7.94 0.62
N ALA A 61 6.18 -9.14 0.65
CA ALA A 61 7.06 -9.58 1.75
C ALA A 61 8.35 -8.77 1.81
N ILE A 62 9.04 -8.60 0.67
CA ILE A 62 10.32 -7.88 0.60
C ILE A 62 10.14 -6.40 0.99
N PHE A 63 9.17 -5.72 0.40
CA PHE A 63 8.94 -4.31 0.69
C PHE A 63 8.26 -4.10 2.04
N GLY A 64 7.44 -5.05 2.51
CA GLY A 64 6.96 -5.05 3.89
C GLY A 64 8.10 -5.12 4.91
N LEU A 65 9.11 -5.97 4.64
CA LEU A 65 10.32 -6.01 5.47
C LEU A 65 11.10 -4.68 5.43
N PHE A 66 11.22 -4.03 4.25
CA PHE A 66 11.85 -2.71 4.18
C PHE A 66 11.09 -1.66 4.98
N TYR A 67 9.74 -1.72 4.98
CA TYR A 67 8.93 -0.88 5.85
C TYR A 67 9.21 -1.12 7.33
N ASP A 68 9.32 -2.37 7.75
CA ASP A 68 9.66 -2.70 9.13
C ASP A 68 11.02 -2.14 9.53
N ILE A 69 12.03 -2.29 8.67
CA ILE A 69 13.40 -1.82 8.95
C ILE A 69 13.47 -0.28 9.02
N VAL A 70 12.75 0.41 8.14
CA VAL A 70 12.88 1.87 7.99
C VAL A 70 11.95 2.64 8.93
N TYR A 71 10.73 2.12 9.18
CA TYR A 71 9.66 2.90 9.82
C TYR A 71 9.14 2.33 11.13
N THR A 72 9.55 1.13 11.54
CA THR A 72 9.02 0.51 12.75
C THR A 72 10.13 0.04 13.69
N GLU A 73 9.82 0.01 14.96
CA GLU A 73 10.70 -0.59 15.98
C GLU A 73 10.51 -2.11 16.11
N VAL A 74 9.42 -2.64 15.51
CA VAL A 74 9.04 -4.05 15.61
C VAL A 74 9.10 -4.68 14.22
N LEU A 75 10.07 -5.57 14.02
CA LEU A 75 10.23 -6.31 12.78
C LEU A 75 9.11 -7.35 12.59
N GLY A 76 8.60 -7.46 11.37
CA GLY A 76 7.65 -8.48 10.97
C GLY A 76 6.19 -8.01 10.87
N VAL A 77 5.84 -6.84 11.36
CA VAL A 77 4.47 -6.30 11.32
C VAL A 77 4.05 -6.01 9.88
N TYR A 78 4.79 -5.17 9.17
CA TYR A 78 4.49 -4.86 7.77
C TYR A 78 4.81 -6.01 6.83
N LEU A 79 5.87 -6.78 7.08
CA LEU A 79 6.16 -8.00 6.33
C LEU A 79 4.95 -8.93 6.29
N PHE A 80 4.35 -9.19 7.44
CA PHE A 80 3.18 -10.05 7.55
C PHE A 80 1.93 -9.41 6.96
N LEU A 81 1.64 -8.17 7.34
CA LEU A 81 0.40 -7.47 6.95
C LEU A 81 0.35 -7.17 5.45
N TYR A 82 1.44 -6.71 4.84
CA TYR A 82 1.50 -6.49 3.39
C TYR A 82 1.23 -7.76 2.61
N THR A 83 1.90 -8.85 3.02
CA THR A 83 1.75 -10.15 2.37
C THR A 83 0.33 -10.70 2.56
N LEU A 84 -0.21 -10.60 3.77
CA LEU A 84 -1.58 -11.02 4.07
C LEU A 84 -2.61 -10.24 3.26
N MET A 85 -2.51 -8.92 3.22
CA MET A 85 -3.46 -8.07 2.47
C MET A 85 -3.35 -8.32 0.97
N ALA A 86 -2.16 -8.46 0.41
CA ALA A 86 -1.96 -8.82 -0.99
C ALA A 86 -2.58 -10.19 -1.32
N TYR A 87 -2.44 -11.17 -0.43
CA TYR A 87 -3.08 -12.47 -0.56
C TYR A 87 -4.61 -12.36 -0.56
N LEU A 88 -5.18 -11.61 0.40
CA LEU A 88 -6.63 -11.41 0.50
C LEU A 88 -7.18 -10.69 -0.73
N ILE A 89 -6.48 -9.67 -1.25
CA ILE A 89 -6.85 -8.98 -2.49
C ILE A 89 -6.86 -9.94 -3.67
N SER A 90 -5.83 -10.79 -3.80
CA SER A 90 -5.77 -11.81 -4.86
C SER A 90 -6.91 -12.83 -4.75
N TRP A 91 -7.28 -13.22 -3.53
CA TRP A 91 -8.40 -14.14 -3.30
C TRP A 91 -9.73 -13.47 -3.63
N ALA A 92 -9.96 -12.25 -3.14
CA ALA A 92 -11.18 -11.50 -3.37
C ALA A 92 -11.38 -11.15 -4.87
N SER A 93 -10.31 -10.82 -5.59
CA SER A 93 -10.37 -10.49 -7.02
C SER A 93 -10.83 -11.66 -7.89
N ARG A 94 -10.59 -12.89 -7.47
CA ARG A 94 -11.07 -14.09 -8.18
C ARG A 94 -12.59 -14.27 -8.06
N ILE A 95 -13.17 -13.83 -6.94
CA ILE A 95 -14.62 -13.93 -6.69
C ILE A 95 -15.38 -12.77 -7.35
N LEU A 96 -14.81 -11.56 -7.27
CA LEU A 96 -15.48 -10.31 -7.66
C LEU A 96 -15.29 -9.92 -9.14
N GLN A 97 -14.68 -10.77 -9.95
CA GLN A 97 -14.25 -10.48 -11.32
C GLN A 97 -13.16 -9.38 -11.40
N THR A 98 -12.12 -9.67 -12.18
CA THR A 98 -10.94 -8.79 -12.29
C THR A 98 -11.26 -7.57 -13.16
N ASN A 99 -11.67 -6.47 -12.54
CA ASN A 99 -11.88 -5.17 -13.17
C ASN A 99 -11.04 -4.12 -12.45
N ILE A 100 -10.60 -3.09 -13.19
CA ILE A 100 -9.78 -1.99 -12.63
C ILE A 100 -10.47 -1.32 -11.43
N PHE A 101 -11.77 -1.11 -11.51
CA PHE A 101 -12.55 -0.52 -10.44
C PHE A 101 -12.58 -1.40 -9.19
N VAL A 102 -12.78 -2.70 -9.36
CA VAL A 102 -12.78 -3.68 -8.26
C VAL A 102 -11.42 -3.74 -7.59
N ILE A 103 -10.34 -3.79 -8.37
CA ILE A 103 -8.98 -3.84 -7.79
C ILE A 103 -8.63 -2.55 -7.07
N SER A 104 -9.04 -1.40 -7.61
CA SER A 104 -8.88 -0.10 -6.94
C SER A 104 -9.60 -0.06 -5.60
N LEU A 105 -10.85 -0.52 -5.54
CA LEU A 105 -11.61 -0.62 -4.29
C LEU A 105 -10.96 -1.60 -3.31
N LEU A 106 -10.57 -2.79 -3.77
CA LEU A 106 -9.90 -3.78 -2.92
C LEU A 106 -8.58 -3.25 -2.36
N SER A 107 -7.83 -2.47 -3.16
CA SER A 107 -6.60 -1.83 -2.70
C SER A 107 -6.88 -0.80 -1.60
N LEU A 108 -7.94 0.01 -1.74
CA LEU A 108 -8.35 0.97 -0.71
C LEU A 108 -8.81 0.28 0.57
N PHE A 109 -9.64 -0.75 0.46
CA PHE A 109 -10.03 -1.55 1.63
C PHE A 109 -8.83 -2.23 2.29
N GLY A 110 -7.88 -2.71 1.48
CA GLY A 110 -6.61 -3.26 1.98
C GLY A 110 -5.79 -2.24 2.76
N ILE A 111 -5.71 -0.98 2.29
CA ILE A 111 -5.03 0.11 2.99
C ILE A 111 -5.73 0.40 4.32
N ILE A 112 -7.05 0.54 4.33
CA ILE A 112 -7.81 0.80 5.53
C ILE A 112 -7.60 -0.34 6.56
N ALA A 113 -7.71 -1.58 6.12
CA ALA A 113 -7.49 -2.75 6.98
C ALA A 113 -6.05 -2.80 7.51
N LEU A 114 -5.05 -2.49 6.66
CA LEU A 114 -3.65 -2.38 7.05
C LEU A 114 -3.46 -1.35 8.17
N GLU A 115 -4.00 -0.14 7.99
CA GLU A 115 -3.89 0.93 8.99
C GLU A 115 -4.56 0.55 10.33
N PHE A 116 -5.72 -0.11 10.29
CA PHE A 116 -6.37 -0.63 11.49
C PHE A 116 -5.55 -1.72 12.18
N CYS A 117 -4.96 -2.65 11.43
CA CYS A 117 -4.11 -3.69 11.99
C CYS A 117 -2.86 -3.09 12.65
N VAL A 118 -2.21 -2.13 11.98
CA VAL A 118 -1.04 -1.42 12.54
C VAL A 118 -1.41 -0.63 13.79
N TYR A 119 -2.56 0.05 13.78
CA TYR A 119 -3.08 0.73 14.96
C TYR A 119 -3.32 -0.25 16.12
N GLY A 120 -3.94 -1.40 15.85
CA GLY A 120 -4.19 -2.44 16.84
C GLY A 120 -2.89 -3.01 17.44
N VAL A 121 -1.86 -3.24 16.62
CA VAL A 121 -0.54 -3.66 17.10
C VAL A 121 0.08 -2.60 17.98
N ASN A 122 0.09 -1.33 17.55
CA ASN A 122 0.64 -0.23 18.33
C ASN A 122 -0.10 -0.02 19.67
N LEU A 123 -1.42 -0.23 19.69
CA LEU A 123 -2.22 -0.18 20.91
C LEU A 123 -1.86 -1.33 21.86
N ALA A 124 -1.66 -2.55 21.31
CA ALA A 124 -1.31 -3.73 22.11
C ALA A 124 0.10 -3.63 22.73
N ILE A 125 1.04 -3.00 22.01
CA ILE A 125 2.42 -2.77 22.49
C ILE A 125 2.49 -1.56 23.43
N GLY A 126 1.45 -0.70 23.45
CA GLY A 126 1.42 0.50 24.30
C GLY A 126 2.16 1.71 23.71
N THR A 127 2.53 1.67 22.42
CA THR A 127 3.18 2.78 21.72
C THR A 127 2.21 3.90 21.33
N THR A 128 0.90 3.64 21.36
CA THR A 128 -0.13 4.64 21.12
C THR A 128 -1.25 4.57 22.16
N SER A 129 -1.80 5.75 22.52
CA SER A 129 -2.96 5.88 23.40
C SER A 129 -4.10 6.68 22.74
N ILE A 130 -4.02 6.90 21.42
CA ILE A 130 -5.00 7.70 20.67
C ILE A 130 -6.33 6.95 20.64
N SER A 131 -7.45 7.65 20.91
CA SER A 131 -8.80 7.08 20.78
C SER A 131 -9.10 6.73 19.31
N ILE A 132 -9.95 5.73 19.11
CA ILE A 132 -10.33 5.28 17.76
C ILE A 132 -10.99 6.39 16.93
N GLU A 133 -11.79 7.25 17.55
CA GLU A 133 -12.43 8.39 16.89
C GLU A 133 -11.39 9.37 16.33
N ARG A 134 -10.39 9.70 17.16
CA ARG A 134 -9.31 10.59 16.74
C ARG A 134 -8.44 9.94 15.67
N PHE A 135 -8.15 8.65 15.79
CA PHE A 135 -7.42 7.87 14.76
C PHE A 135 -8.15 7.91 13.41
N LEU A 136 -9.47 7.74 13.39
CA LEU A 136 -10.27 7.84 12.18
C LEU A 136 -10.15 9.21 11.52
N GLN A 137 -10.27 10.28 12.31
CA GLN A 137 -10.28 11.65 11.80
C GLN A 137 -8.91 12.11 11.32
N ILE A 138 -7.85 11.87 12.12
CA ILE A 138 -6.52 12.43 11.83
C ILE A 138 -5.68 11.56 10.91
N ARG A 139 -5.99 10.27 10.78
CA ARG A 139 -5.16 9.33 10.01
C ARG A 139 -5.93 8.60 8.91
N ILE A 140 -7.04 7.92 9.22
CA ILE A 140 -7.75 7.12 8.21
C ILE A 140 -8.33 7.98 7.10
N LEU A 141 -9.07 9.05 7.43
CA LEU A 141 -9.69 9.92 6.43
C LEU A 141 -8.66 10.58 5.50
N PRO A 142 -7.63 11.29 6.00
CA PRO A 142 -6.64 11.93 5.13
C PRO A 142 -5.80 10.91 4.35
N THR A 143 -5.43 9.78 4.94
CA THR A 143 -4.72 8.70 4.25
C THR A 143 -5.56 8.11 3.10
N THR A 144 -6.83 7.82 3.35
CA THR A 144 -7.73 7.30 2.32
C THR A 144 -7.90 8.29 1.18
N LEU A 145 -8.12 9.57 1.47
CA LEU A 145 -8.26 10.62 0.46
C LEU A 145 -7.01 10.72 -0.43
N LEU A 146 -5.82 10.75 0.16
CA LEU A 146 -4.55 10.78 -0.57
C LEU A 146 -4.41 9.59 -1.52
N ASN A 147 -4.70 8.39 -1.03
CA ASN A 147 -4.55 7.17 -1.81
C ASN A 147 -5.64 7.01 -2.89
N VAL A 148 -6.85 7.54 -2.67
CA VAL A 148 -7.89 7.63 -3.70
C VAL A 148 -7.41 8.52 -4.86
N ILE A 149 -6.87 9.70 -4.56
CA ILE A 149 -6.32 10.60 -5.58
C ILE A 149 -5.23 9.90 -6.38
N PHE A 150 -4.31 9.22 -5.70
CA PHE A 150 -3.26 8.46 -6.38
C PHE A 150 -3.82 7.37 -7.30
N ILE A 151 -4.79 6.58 -6.84
CA ILE A 151 -5.43 5.53 -7.64
C ILE A 151 -6.09 6.12 -8.89
N LEU A 152 -6.81 7.23 -8.77
CA LEU A 152 -7.50 7.88 -9.91
C LEU A 152 -6.52 8.23 -11.03
N PHE A 153 -5.32 8.71 -10.72
CA PHE A 153 -4.33 9.06 -11.72
C PHE A 153 -3.51 7.87 -12.23
N PHE A 154 -3.18 6.92 -11.37
CA PHE A 154 -2.17 5.89 -11.66
C PHE A 154 -2.72 4.48 -11.90
N ALA A 155 -3.98 4.18 -11.54
CA ALA A 155 -4.55 2.84 -11.73
C ALA A 155 -4.54 2.38 -13.19
N TYR A 156 -4.93 3.25 -14.12
CA TYR A 156 -4.98 2.94 -15.54
C TYR A 156 -3.58 2.75 -16.16
N PRO A 157 -2.59 3.66 -15.96
CA PRO A 157 -1.21 3.44 -16.35
C PRO A 157 -0.61 2.15 -15.79
N PHE A 158 -0.82 1.83 -14.52
CA PHE A 158 -0.29 0.61 -13.90
C PHE A 158 -0.89 -0.66 -14.51
N LYS A 159 -2.21 -0.70 -14.68
CA LYS A 159 -2.85 -1.84 -15.35
C LYS A 159 -2.26 -2.09 -16.74
N ASN A 160 -2.11 -1.04 -17.55
CA ASN A 160 -1.57 -1.16 -18.91
C ASN A 160 -0.11 -1.61 -18.93
N LEU A 161 0.70 -1.07 -18.01
CA LEU A 161 2.11 -1.44 -17.87
C LEU A 161 2.24 -2.93 -17.50
N LEU A 162 1.50 -3.37 -16.49
CA LEU A 162 1.55 -4.75 -16.00
C LEU A 162 1.00 -5.75 -17.03
N GLY A 163 -0.05 -5.38 -17.75
CA GLY A 163 -0.60 -6.19 -18.84
C GLY A 163 0.40 -6.40 -19.97
N LYS A 164 1.18 -5.37 -20.35
CA LYS A 164 2.25 -5.50 -21.36
C LYS A 164 3.39 -6.40 -20.88
N LEU A 165 3.78 -6.28 -19.61
CA LEU A 165 4.84 -7.11 -19.03
C LEU A 165 4.42 -8.59 -18.91
N HIS A 166 3.14 -8.87 -18.67
CA HIS A 166 2.62 -10.24 -18.58
C HIS A 166 2.53 -10.96 -19.93
N ILE A 167 2.20 -10.24 -21.01
CA ILE A 167 2.06 -10.83 -22.36
C ILE A 167 3.43 -11.21 -22.96
N GLU A 168 4.50 -10.58 -22.49
CA GLU A 168 5.85 -10.73 -23.08
C GLU A 168 6.73 -11.77 -22.34
N GLU A 169 6.18 -12.50 -21.35
CA GLU A 169 6.77 -13.68 -20.71
C GLU A 169 6.21 -14.99 -21.28
#